data_415f56dd8c2a9ead292eb1ded6e99618
#
_entry.id   415f56dd8c2a9ead292eb1ded6e99618
#
_cell.length_a   1.000
_cell.length_b   1.000
_cell.length_c   1.000
_cell.angle_alpha   90.00
_cell.angle_beta   90.00
_cell.angle_gamma   90.00
#
_symmetry.space_group_name_H-M   'P 1'
#
loop_
_entity.id
_entity.type
_entity.pdbx_description
1 polymer ?
#
loop_
_entity_poly.entity_id
_entity_poly.type
_entity_poly.pdbx_seq_one_letter_code
_entity_poly.pdbx_strand_id
1 'polypeptide(L)'
;MSESKIICEICPHHCALTNGMSGICRGRSCKDGRIICSNYGMLTSIALDPIEKKPLKQFFPGSKILSVGSYGCNMHCPFCQNSEISMMGFSDGPDAGKTLESCKKELPCYKFTPEALVAKAKELENQENIGIAYTYNEPLIGYEFVLDCARLAKANGLKNVLVTNGMICDKPLQKLLPHIDAFNIDLKGFGQKTYDLLGGDLECVKNTIKTAAKVSHVEVTTLVVPGMNDSEEEIDSIAYWLSGLQTVGSSIMPDTRETGFKGMIPYHLSRFFPRYKMADARETPVKKIYALAERARKYLRFVYTGNC
;
A
#
# COMPACT_ATOMS: atom_id res chain seq x y z
N MET A 1 19.28 -18.51 -30.41
CA MET A 1 18.77 -19.19 -29.18
C MET A 1 17.86 -18.19 -28.50
N SER A 2 16.57 -18.50 -28.30
CA SER A 2 15.66 -17.61 -27.58
C SER A 2 16.10 -17.57 -26.11
N GLU A 3 16.39 -16.37 -25.60
CA GLU A 3 16.68 -16.21 -24.16
C GLU A 3 15.48 -16.73 -23.34
N SER A 4 15.73 -17.58 -22.34
CA SER A 4 14.70 -18.09 -21.45
C SER A 4 14.13 -16.96 -20.61
N LYS A 5 12.80 -16.83 -20.61
CA LYS A 5 12.10 -15.87 -19.75
C LYS A 5 12.02 -16.38 -18.32
N ILE A 6 12.30 -15.52 -17.36
CA ILE A 6 12.14 -15.79 -15.93
C ILE A 6 10.90 -15.06 -15.42
N ILE A 7 10.05 -15.76 -14.68
CA ILE A 7 8.80 -15.21 -14.13
C ILE A 7 9.08 -14.55 -12.77
N CYS A 8 8.61 -13.32 -12.59
CA CYS A 8 8.59 -12.67 -11.29
C CYS A 8 7.36 -13.15 -10.49
N GLU A 9 7.57 -13.68 -9.29
CA GLU A 9 6.51 -14.29 -8.46
C GLU A 9 6.02 -13.39 -7.31
N ILE A 10 6.33 -12.08 -7.33
CA ILE A 10 5.99 -11.19 -6.20
C ILE A 10 4.55 -10.69 -6.26
N CYS A 11 4.05 -10.34 -7.43
CA CYS A 11 2.69 -9.83 -7.60
C CYS A 11 1.96 -10.52 -8.77
N PRO A 12 0.63 -10.40 -8.89
CA PRO A 12 -0.17 -11.11 -9.89
C PRO A 12 0.13 -10.75 -11.35
N HIS A 13 0.95 -9.74 -11.62
CA HIS A 13 1.40 -9.48 -12.99
C HIS A 13 2.30 -10.58 -13.56
N HIS A 14 2.98 -11.35 -12.72
CA HIS A 14 3.84 -12.45 -13.16
C HIS A 14 4.73 -12.10 -14.36
N CYS A 15 5.36 -10.92 -14.32
CA CYS A 15 6.18 -10.42 -15.44
C CYS A 15 7.19 -11.46 -15.91
N ALA A 16 7.12 -11.83 -17.20
CA ALA A 16 8.06 -12.73 -17.86
C ALA A 16 9.22 -11.92 -18.44
N LEU A 17 10.39 -11.94 -17.80
CA LEU A 17 11.51 -11.06 -18.09
C LEU A 17 12.69 -11.85 -18.66
N THR A 18 13.35 -11.30 -19.69
CA THR A 18 14.67 -11.71 -20.13
C THR A 18 15.74 -10.80 -19.55
N ASN A 19 17.00 -11.17 -19.71
CA ASN A 19 18.12 -10.42 -19.15
C ASN A 19 18.11 -8.94 -19.61
N GLY A 20 18.28 -8.01 -18.69
CA GLY A 20 18.21 -6.56 -18.92
C GLY A 20 16.80 -5.96 -18.88
N MET A 21 15.72 -6.78 -18.92
CA MET A 21 14.34 -6.26 -18.87
C MET A 21 13.92 -5.93 -17.43
N SER A 22 13.11 -4.87 -17.31
CA SER A 22 12.43 -4.49 -16.06
C SER A 22 10.97 -4.93 -16.09
N GLY A 23 10.43 -5.30 -14.93
CA GLY A 23 9.02 -5.54 -14.75
C GLY A 23 8.19 -4.25 -14.83
N ILE A 24 6.86 -4.39 -14.97
CA ILE A 24 5.91 -3.26 -15.03
C ILE A 24 6.08 -2.30 -13.85
N CYS A 25 6.44 -2.80 -12.68
CA CYS A 25 6.61 -2.01 -11.46
C CYS A 25 7.87 -1.13 -11.42
N ARG A 26 8.82 -1.29 -12.35
CA ARG A 26 10.12 -0.60 -12.42
C ARG A 26 11.06 -0.82 -11.22
N GLY A 27 10.58 -1.47 -10.17
CA GLY A 27 11.39 -1.84 -8.99
C GLY A 27 12.07 -3.22 -9.09
N ARG A 28 11.79 -3.98 -10.15
CA ARG A 28 12.31 -5.34 -10.35
C ARG A 28 12.80 -5.53 -11.79
N SER A 29 13.90 -6.26 -11.95
CA SER A 29 14.47 -6.55 -13.29
C SER A 29 15.05 -7.96 -13.33
N CYS A 30 15.33 -8.45 -14.54
CA CYS A 30 16.09 -9.67 -14.75
C CYS A 30 17.56 -9.33 -15.00
N LYS A 31 18.46 -9.92 -14.22
CA LYS A 31 19.91 -9.82 -14.39
C LYS A 31 20.55 -11.19 -14.19
N ASP A 32 21.41 -11.60 -15.12
CA ASP A 32 22.11 -12.87 -15.09
C ASP A 32 21.17 -14.08 -14.86
N GLY A 33 20.01 -14.07 -15.55
CA GLY A 33 19.00 -15.12 -15.46
C GLY A 33 18.26 -15.20 -14.12
N ARG A 34 18.23 -14.09 -13.34
CA ARG A 34 17.55 -14.04 -12.04
C ARG A 34 16.74 -12.76 -11.90
N ILE A 35 15.58 -12.83 -11.22
CA ILE A 35 14.85 -11.62 -10.85
C ILE A 35 15.52 -10.98 -9.64
N ILE A 36 15.88 -9.70 -9.79
CA ILE A 36 16.49 -8.89 -8.74
C ILE A 36 15.57 -7.75 -8.33
N CYS A 37 15.66 -7.33 -7.06
CA CYS A 37 15.04 -6.13 -6.52
C CYS A 37 15.93 -4.93 -6.88
N SER A 38 15.59 -4.20 -7.95
CA SER A 38 16.40 -3.10 -8.47
C SER A 38 16.36 -1.85 -7.60
N ASN A 39 15.35 -1.73 -6.74
CA ASN A 39 15.18 -0.64 -5.78
C ASN A 39 15.58 -1.03 -4.34
N TYR A 40 16.30 -2.14 -4.16
CA TYR A 40 16.76 -2.59 -2.85
C TYR A 40 17.61 -1.53 -2.15
N GLY A 41 17.11 -1.04 -1.01
CA GLY A 41 17.76 0.00 -0.20
C GLY A 41 17.82 1.38 -0.85
N MET A 42 17.17 1.60 -1.98
CA MET A 42 17.12 2.89 -2.66
C MET A 42 15.92 3.70 -2.15
N LEU A 43 16.14 4.63 -1.24
CA LEU A 43 15.09 5.44 -0.64
C LEU A 43 15.00 6.82 -1.29
N THR A 44 13.81 7.21 -1.70
CA THR A 44 13.49 8.53 -2.27
C THR A 44 12.89 9.48 -1.24
N SER A 45 12.40 8.92 -0.14
CA SER A 45 11.69 9.68 0.90
C SER A 45 11.98 9.10 2.27
N ILE A 46 12.27 9.97 3.24
CA ILE A 46 12.46 9.62 4.65
C ILE A 46 11.88 10.75 5.49
N ALA A 47 10.95 10.43 6.40
CA ALA A 47 10.35 11.40 7.32
C ALA A 47 9.91 10.74 8.62
N LEU A 48 9.99 11.45 9.74
CA LEU A 48 9.34 11.06 10.99
C LEU A 48 7.94 11.65 10.99
N ASP A 49 6.93 10.82 10.77
CA ASP A 49 5.54 11.23 10.63
C ASP A 49 4.67 10.77 11.82
N PRO A 50 3.59 11.51 12.16
CA PRO A 50 2.53 10.96 12.98
C PRO A 50 1.96 9.67 12.38
N ILE A 51 1.64 8.69 13.22
CA ILE A 51 1.11 7.39 12.77
C ILE A 51 -0.20 7.55 11.99
N GLU A 52 -0.99 8.57 12.30
CA GLU A 52 -2.26 8.87 11.64
C GLU A 52 -2.10 9.30 10.18
N LYS A 53 -0.90 9.76 9.76
CA LYS A 53 -0.58 9.99 8.34
C LYS A 53 -0.40 8.69 7.54
N LYS A 54 -0.33 7.54 8.23
CA LYS A 54 -0.31 6.20 7.61
C LYS A 54 -1.70 5.58 7.54
N PRO A 55 -2.77 6.36 7.54
CA PRO A 55 -4.15 6.18 7.99
C PRO A 55 -4.31 5.00 8.97
N LEU A 56 -3.62 5.09 10.10
CA LEU A 56 -3.73 4.15 11.23
C LEU A 56 -4.24 4.93 12.45
N LYS A 57 -5.54 4.80 12.74
CA LYS A 57 -6.21 5.51 13.84
C LYS A 57 -6.34 4.66 15.09
N GLN A 58 -6.24 3.34 14.96
CA GLN A 58 -6.40 2.38 16.05
C GLN A 58 -5.07 1.67 16.41
N PHE A 59 -3.98 2.02 15.74
CA PHE A 59 -2.66 1.45 16.00
C PHE A 59 -1.73 2.51 16.61
N PHE A 60 -1.44 2.41 17.91
CA PHE A 60 -0.60 3.36 18.68
C PHE A 60 -0.92 4.84 18.41
N PRO A 61 -2.18 5.29 18.60
CA PRO A 61 -2.57 6.67 18.28
C PRO A 61 -1.73 7.69 19.04
N GLY A 62 -1.34 8.77 18.36
CA GLY A 62 -0.49 9.84 18.89
C GLY A 62 1.01 9.58 18.79
N SER A 63 1.43 8.36 18.42
CA SER A 63 2.85 8.06 18.21
C SER A 63 3.38 8.59 16.88
N LYS A 64 4.70 8.56 16.70
CA LYS A 64 5.37 8.82 15.43
C LYS A 64 6.00 7.56 14.87
N ILE A 65 6.23 7.54 13.56
CA ILE A 65 6.86 6.43 12.88
C ILE A 65 7.79 6.92 11.78
N LEU A 66 9.00 6.33 11.71
CA LEU A 66 9.95 6.62 10.63
C LEU A 66 9.39 6.07 9.32
N SER A 67 8.95 6.96 8.45
CA SER A 67 8.33 6.64 7.17
C SER A 67 9.36 6.65 6.06
N VAL A 68 9.42 5.59 5.28
CA VAL A 68 10.38 5.46 4.17
C VAL A 68 9.66 5.06 2.89
N GLY A 69 10.12 5.61 1.78
CA GLY A 69 9.66 5.27 0.44
C GLY A 69 10.80 5.07 -0.54
N SER A 70 10.51 4.30 -1.57
CA SER A 70 11.40 4.03 -2.68
C SER A 70 10.78 4.53 -3.98
N TYR A 71 11.07 3.92 -5.12
CA TYR A 71 10.46 4.24 -6.41
C TYR A 71 9.76 3.04 -7.03
N GLY A 72 8.82 3.32 -7.94
CA GLY A 72 8.05 2.33 -8.68
C GLY A 72 6.78 1.87 -7.96
N CYS A 73 5.87 1.28 -8.73
CA CYS A 73 4.60 0.72 -8.28
C CYS A 73 4.12 -0.34 -9.28
N ASN A 74 3.40 -1.36 -8.81
CA ASN A 74 2.79 -2.38 -9.65
C ASN A 74 1.35 -2.03 -10.09
N MET A 75 0.88 -0.82 -9.81
CA MET A 75 -0.33 -0.21 -10.35
C MET A 75 0.00 1.12 -11.05
N HIS A 76 -0.92 1.64 -11.89
CA HIS A 76 -0.74 2.89 -12.64
C HIS A 76 -1.91 3.86 -12.45
N CYS A 77 -2.31 4.09 -11.21
CA CYS A 77 -3.43 4.94 -10.85
C CYS A 77 -3.30 6.35 -11.45
N PRO A 78 -4.29 6.85 -12.22
CA PRO A 78 -4.22 8.16 -12.86
C PRO A 78 -4.28 9.33 -11.87
N PHE A 79 -4.67 9.06 -10.64
CA PHE A 79 -4.78 10.02 -9.53
C PHE A 79 -3.63 9.90 -8.51
N CYS A 80 -2.52 9.25 -8.85
CA CYS A 80 -1.45 8.98 -7.89
C CYS A 80 -0.86 10.28 -7.33
N GLN A 81 -0.92 10.45 -6.00
CA GLN A 81 -0.37 11.63 -5.32
C GLN A 81 1.15 11.65 -5.32
N ASN A 82 1.77 10.47 -5.39
CA ASN A 82 3.22 10.27 -5.39
C ASN A 82 3.70 9.81 -6.78
N SER A 83 3.09 10.32 -7.86
CA SER A 83 3.40 9.88 -9.23
C SER A 83 4.86 10.09 -9.62
N GLU A 84 5.52 11.11 -9.07
CA GLU A 84 6.95 11.39 -9.34
C GLU A 84 7.86 10.21 -8.98
N ILE A 85 7.58 9.52 -7.87
CA ILE A 85 8.34 8.34 -7.46
C ILE A 85 7.70 7.03 -7.90
N SER A 86 6.36 6.93 -7.86
CA SER A 86 5.63 5.69 -8.15
C SER A 86 5.57 5.39 -9.65
N MET A 87 5.48 6.43 -10.51
CA MET A 87 5.33 6.31 -11.97
C MET A 87 6.63 6.61 -12.73
N MET A 88 7.76 6.69 -12.03
CA MET A 88 9.06 6.94 -12.61
C MET A 88 9.40 5.89 -13.68
N GLY A 89 9.78 6.35 -14.87
CA GLY A 89 10.15 5.50 -16.00
C GLY A 89 8.99 4.75 -16.67
N PHE A 90 7.74 5.08 -16.38
CA PHE A 90 6.59 4.64 -17.17
C PHE A 90 6.52 5.43 -18.48
N SER A 91 6.21 4.73 -19.61
CA SER A 91 6.17 5.33 -20.94
C SER A 91 5.16 6.49 -21.07
N ASP A 92 4.14 6.49 -20.24
CA ASP A 92 3.06 7.49 -20.19
C ASP A 92 3.03 8.25 -18.84
N GLY A 93 4.10 8.14 -18.05
CA GLY A 93 4.29 8.82 -16.77
C GLY A 93 4.85 10.24 -16.93
N PRO A 94 5.15 10.93 -15.80
CA PRO A 94 5.73 12.27 -15.80
C PRO A 94 7.09 12.33 -16.51
N ASP A 95 7.77 11.18 -16.64
CA ASP A 95 9.06 11.00 -17.29
C ASP A 95 8.93 10.31 -18.66
N ALA A 96 7.80 10.52 -19.36
CA ALA A 96 7.59 9.92 -20.68
C ALA A 96 8.76 10.18 -21.62
N GLY A 97 9.28 9.11 -22.22
CA GLY A 97 10.46 9.19 -23.10
C GLY A 97 11.82 9.12 -22.39
N LYS A 98 11.89 9.17 -21.07
CA LYS A 98 13.13 8.96 -20.31
C LYS A 98 13.36 7.47 -20.00
N THR A 99 14.61 7.09 -19.90
CA THR A 99 14.99 5.76 -19.40
C THR A 99 14.90 5.73 -17.87
N LEU A 100 14.69 4.56 -17.27
CA LEU A 100 14.71 4.41 -15.82
C LEU A 100 16.03 4.90 -15.19
N GLU A 101 17.15 4.73 -15.89
CA GLU A 101 18.45 5.21 -15.43
C GLU A 101 18.56 6.74 -15.46
N SER A 102 18.01 7.41 -16.49
CA SER A 102 17.98 8.89 -16.50
C SER A 102 17.08 9.45 -15.41
N CYS A 103 15.91 8.84 -15.18
CA CYS A 103 15.03 9.24 -14.09
C CYS A 103 15.69 9.10 -12.70
N LYS A 104 16.43 8.02 -12.48
CA LYS A 104 17.18 7.81 -11.22
C LYS A 104 18.26 8.86 -10.98
N LYS A 105 18.85 9.44 -12.04
CA LYS A 105 19.84 10.51 -11.89
C LYS A 105 19.20 11.84 -11.46
N GLU A 106 17.95 12.06 -11.82
CA GLU A 106 17.23 13.30 -11.49
C GLU A 106 16.54 13.23 -10.12
N LEU A 107 16.18 12.03 -9.66
CA LEU A 107 15.52 11.83 -8.38
C LEU A 107 16.54 11.58 -7.26
N PRO A 108 16.52 12.35 -6.17
CA PRO A 108 17.37 12.08 -5.02
C PRO A 108 17.06 10.69 -4.47
N CYS A 109 18.01 9.77 -4.59
CA CYS A 109 17.94 8.43 -4.02
C CYS A 109 19.08 8.24 -3.02
N TYR A 110 18.73 7.91 -1.79
CA TYR A 110 19.68 7.59 -0.73
C TYR A 110 19.77 6.08 -0.59
N LYS A 111 20.98 5.55 -0.59
CA LYS A 111 21.21 4.11 -0.41
C LYS A 111 21.32 3.78 1.08
N PHE A 112 20.43 2.92 1.55
CA PHE A 112 20.40 2.41 2.91
C PHE A 112 20.60 0.90 2.92
N THR A 113 21.34 0.39 3.92
CA THR A 113 21.24 -1.02 4.30
C THR A 113 20.13 -1.21 5.33
N PRO A 114 19.62 -2.44 5.53
CA PRO A 114 18.66 -2.71 6.62
C PRO A 114 19.17 -2.26 7.99
N GLU A 115 20.47 -2.48 8.29
CA GLU A 115 21.08 -2.09 9.55
C GLU A 115 21.09 -0.57 9.72
N ALA A 116 21.46 0.17 8.70
CA ALA A 116 21.48 1.64 8.73
C ALA A 116 20.07 2.23 8.92
N LEU A 117 19.05 1.63 8.29
CA LEU A 117 17.68 2.07 8.45
C LEU A 117 17.15 1.78 9.85
N VAL A 118 17.41 0.60 10.40
CA VAL A 118 16.98 0.21 11.74
C VAL A 118 17.72 1.05 12.80
N ALA A 119 19.04 1.29 12.64
CA ALA A 119 19.79 2.19 13.53
C ALA A 119 19.17 3.59 13.51
N LYS A 120 18.81 4.13 12.34
CA LYS A 120 18.14 5.42 12.22
C LYS A 120 16.79 5.45 12.93
N ALA A 121 16.00 4.38 12.85
CA ALA A 121 14.73 4.26 13.56
C ALA A 121 14.94 4.24 15.09
N LYS A 122 15.97 3.55 15.57
CA LYS A 122 16.36 3.51 16.99
C LYS A 122 16.77 4.88 17.52
N GLU A 123 17.58 5.64 16.79
CA GLU A 123 17.98 7.00 17.16
C GLU A 123 16.79 7.93 17.41
N LEU A 124 15.65 7.65 16.74
CA LEU A 124 14.44 8.46 16.82
C LEU A 124 13.45 8.02 17.92
N GLU A 125 13.75 6.95 18.69
CA GLU A 125 12.87 6.50 19.79
C GLU A 125 12.66 7.60 20.84
N ASN A 126 13.67 8.44 21.08
CA ASN A 126 13.57 9.61 21.96
C ASN A 126 12.64 10.72 21.43
N GLN A 127 12.18 10.63 20.17
CA GLN A 127 11.20 11.51 19.53
C GLN A 127 9.85 10.80 19.32
N GLU A 128 9.53 9.79 20.14
CA GLU A 128 8.30 9.01 20.10
C GLU A 128 8.16 8.10 18.85
N ASN A 129 9.28 7.79 18.17
CA ASN A 129 9.27 6.84 17.09
C ASN A 129 9.02 5.42 17.60
N ILE A 130 7.99 4.76 17.09
CA ILE A 130 7.67 3.38 17.45
C ILE A 130 8.27 2.34 16.49
N GLY A 131 8.79 2.77 15.32
CA GLY A 131 9.28 1.82 14.33
C GLY A 131 9.43 2.38 12.94
N ILE A 132 9.19 1.52 11.92
CA ILE A 132 9.37 1.85 10.50
C ILE A 132 8.06 1.63 9.75
N ALA A 133 7.64 2.63 8.97
CA ALA A 133 6.55 2.53 8.00
C ALA A 133 7.12 2.53 6.58
N TYR A 134 6.89 1.45 5.84
CA TYR A 134 7.20 1.32 4.42
C TYR A 134 6.00 1.85 3.63
N THR A 135 6.19 2.97 2.90
CA THR A 135 5.08 3.77 2.36
C THR A 135 5.50 4.62 1.15
N TYR A 136 4.69 5.62 0.77
CA TYR A 136 4.82 6.61 -0.30
C TYR A 136 4.70 6.04 -1.72
N ASN A 137 5.52 5.08 -2.14
CA ASN A 137 5.31 4.25 -3.32
C ASN A 137 4.69 2.91 -2.92
N GLU A 138 4.72 1.89 -3.80
CA GLU A 138 4.33 0.54 -3.41
C GLU A 138 5.53 -0.22 -2.77
N PRO A 139 5.54 -0.44 -1.46
CA PRO A 139 6.68 -1.06 -0.79
C PRO A 139 6.86 -2.55 -1.16
N LEU A 140 5.78 -3.26 -1.51
CA LEU A 140 5.83 -4.70 -1.76
C LEU A 140 6.58 -5.08 -3.05
N ILE A 141 6.81 -4.15 -3.97
CA ILE A 141 7.70 -4.40 -5.12
C ILE A 141 9.17 -4.49 -4.69
N GLY A 142 9.53 -3.82 -3.58
CA GLY A 142 10.82 -3.89 -2.91
C GLY A 142 10.87 -4.96 -1.81
N TYR A 143 10.15 -6.05 -1.99
CA TYR A 143 9.84 -7.10 -1.02
C TYR A 143 11.05 -7.54 -0.19
N GLU A 144 12.20 -7.81 -0.82
CA GLU A 144 13.38 -8.34 -0.16
C GLU A 144 13.93 -7.32 0.86
N PHE A 145 14.02 -6.04 0.49
CA PHE A 145 14.47 -4.99 1.39
C PHE A 145 13.51 -4.79 2.57
N VAL A 146 12.20 -4.79 2.28
CA VAL A 146 11.17 -4.68 3.33
C VAL A 146 11.27 -5.84 4.31
N LEU A 147 11.44 -7.07 3.82
CA LEU A 147 11.55 -8.27 4.65
C LEU A 147 12.79 -8.24 5.53
N ASP A 148 13.95 -7.87 4.97
CA ASP A 148 15.21 -7.82 5.70
C ASP A 148 15.16 -6.74 6.79
N CYS A 149 14.66 -5.55 6.46
CA CYS A 149 14.44 -4.47 7.43
C CYS A 149 13.43 -4.88 8.51
N ALA A 150 12.30 -5.49 8.14
CA ALA A 150 11.25 -5.85 9.09
C ALA A 150 11.70 -6.92 10.09
N ARG A 151 12.50 -7.89 9.65
CA ARG A 151 13.12 -8.88 10.53
C ARG A 151 14.03 -8.22 11.55
N LEU A 152 14.91 -7.35 11.07
CA LEU A 152 15.87 -6.67 11.92
C LEU A 152 15.20 -5.68 12.88
N ALA A 153 14.22 -4.91 12.40
CA ALA A 153 13.44 -3.98 13.21
C ALA A 153 12.70 -4.71 14.34
N LYS A 154 12.03 -5.82 14.02
CA LYS A 154 11.32 -6.66 15.01
C LYS A 154 12.27 -7.23 16.06
N ALA A 155 13.44 -7.70 15.65
CA ALA A 155 14.47 -8.19 16.57
C ALA A 155 15.01 -7.08 17.52
N ASN A 156 14.85 -5.82 17.13
CA ASN A 156 15.21 -4.64 17.94
C ASN A 156 14.01 -4.00 18.68
N GLY A 157 12.86 -4.68 18.75
CA GLY A 157 11.67 -4.20 19.47
C GLY A 157 10.86 -3.12 18.73
N LEU A 158 11.24 -2.73 17.50
CA LEU A 158 10.56 -1.74 16.69
C LEU A 158 9.34 -2.35 15.99
N LYS A 159 8.32 -1.51 15.76
CA LYS A 159 7.13 -1.87 15.00
C LYS A 159 7.36 -1.73 13.50
N ASN A 160 6.74 -2.62 12.73
CA ASN A 160 6.76 -2.58 11.27
C ASN A 160 5.35 -2.32 10.72
N VAL A 161 5.22 -1.29 9.90
CA VAL A 161 3.97 -0.87 9.28
C VAL A 161 4.11 -0.89 7.77
N LEU A 162 3.11 -1.45 7.07
CA LEU A 162 2.99 -1.37 5.61
C LEU A 162 1.80 -0.49 5.21
N VAL A 163 2.06 0.51 4.37
CA VAL A 163 1.01 1.24 3.64
C VAL A 163 1.11 0.83 2.19
N THR A 164 0.15 0.06 1.70
CA THR A 164 0.28 -0.71 0.45
C THR A 164 -1.03 -0.78 -0.33
N ASN A 165 -0.93 -1.00 -1.63
CA ASN A 165 -2.07 -1.33 -2.48
C ASN A 165 -2.53 -2.80 -2.36
N GLY A 166 -1.81 -3.61 -1.60
CA GLY A 166 -2.17 -5.01 -1.34
C GLY A 166 -1.90 -6.00 -2.48
N MET A 167 -1.33 -5.58 -3.58
CA MET A 167 -1.04 -6.42 -4.75
C MET A 167 0.21 -7.28 -4.56
N ILE A 168 0.09 -8.36 -3.80
CA ILE A 168 1.17 -9.33 -3.52
C ILE A 168 0.64 -10.76 -3.62
N CYS A 169 1.45 -11.67 -4.18
CA CYS A 169 1.13 -13.11 -4.21
C CYS A 169 1.21 -13.74 -2.82
N ASP A 170 0.50 -14.85 -2.61
CA ASP A 170 0.40 -15.53 -1.31
C ASP A 170 1.76 -15.93 -0.72
N LYS A 171 2.63 -16.53 -1.52
CA LYS A 171 3.92 -17.03 -1.04
C LYS A 171 4.83 -15.95 -0.41
N PRO A 172 5.05 -14.78 -1.06
CA PRO A 172 5.77 -13.68 -0.42
C PRO A 172 4.98 -13.05 0.73
N LEU A 173 3.64 -12.95 0.67
CA LEU A 173 2.81 -12.44 1.75
C LEU A 173 2.99 -13.28 3.03
N GLN A 174 2.85 -14.59 2.94
CA GLN A 174 3.01 -15.49 4.10
C GLN A 174 4.36 -15.37 4.79
N LYS A 175 5.44 -15.12 4.03
CA LYS A 175 6.78 -14.91 4.60
C LYS A 175 6.92 -13.56 5.30
N LEU A 176 6.16 -12.54 4.86
CA LEU A 176 6.21 -11.18 5.38
C LEU A 176 5.38 -11.01 6.65
N LEU A 177 4.21 -11.63 6.70
CA LEU A 177 3.23 -11.50 7.78
C LEU A 177 3.80 -11.66 9.20
N PRO A 178 4.69 -12.62 9.50
CA PRO A 178 5.26 -12.76 10.84
C PRO A 178 6.06 -11.55 11.32
N HIS A 179 6.43 -10.65 10.42
CA HIS A 179 7.31 -9.50 10.71
C HIS A 179 6.58 -8.15 10.63
N ILE A 180 5.31 -8.10 10.23
CA ILE A 180 4.54 -6.86 10.09
C ILE A 180 3.49 -6.77 11.18
N ASP A 181 3.54 -5.69 11.96
CA ASP A 181 2.61 -5.45 13.08
C ASP A 181 1.30 -4.83 12.61
N ALA A 182 1.34 -3.94 11.62
CA ALA A 182 0.15 -3.29 11.08
C ALA A 182 0.21 -3.02 9.58
N PHE A 183 -0.96 -3.02 8.95
CA PHE A 183 -1.18 -2.65 7.56
C PHE A 183 -2.20 -1.53 7.46
N ASN A 184 -1.93 -0.55 6.61
CA ASN A 184 -2.99 0.20 5.95
C ASN A 184 -3.03 -0.26 4.50
N ILE A 185 -4.16 -0.83 4.06
CA ILE A 185 -4.30 -1.38 2.71
C ILE A 185 -5.30 -0.53 1.93
N ASP A 186 -4.86 -0.02 0.78
CA ASP A 186 -5.70 0.71 -0.15
C ASP A 186 -6.63 -0.24 -0.91
N LEU A 187 -7.93 -0.25 -0.56
CA LEU A 187 -8.99 -0.87 -1.34
C LEU A 187 -9.59 0.19 -2.26
N LYS A 188 -9.16 0.22 -3.52
CA LYS A 188 -9.43 1.34 -4.44
C LYS A 188 -10.80 1.30 -5.10
N GLY A 189 -11.58 0.25 -4.86
CA GLY A 189 -12.93 0.02 -5.32
C GLY A 189 -13.35 -1.42 -5.05
N PHE A 190 -14.58 -1.79 -5.39
CA PHE A 190 -15.13 -3.13 -5.16
C PHE A 190 -15.55 -3.85 -6.44
N GLY A 191 -15.32 -3.21 -7.58
CA GLY A 191 -15.54 -3.77 -8.92
C GLY A 191 -14.22 -4.02 -9.67
N GLN A 192 -14.10 -5.18 -10.35
CA GLN A 192 -12.92 -5.50 -11.15
C GLN A 192 -12.65 -4.44 -12.22
N LYS A 193 -13.70 -3.84 -12.81
CA LYS A 193 -13.58 -2.75 -13.80
C LYS A 193 -12.73 -1.58 -13.29
N THR A 194 -12.86 -1.20 -12.02
CA THR A 194 -12.02 -0.16 -11.40
C THR A 194 -10.57 -0.63 -11.35
N TYR A 195 -10.34 -1.88 -10.94
CA TYR A 195 -8.99 -2.43 -10.86
C TYR A 195 -8.32 -2.61 -12.23
N ASP A 196 -9.09 -2.95 -13.28
CA ASP A 196 -8.57 -3.02 -14.66
C ASP A 196 -8.04 -1.65 -15.13
N LEU A 197 -8.75 -0.56 -14.81
CA LEU A 197 -8.31 0.82 -15.10
C LEU A 197 -7.04 1.20 -14.34
N LEU A 198 -6.84 0.64 -13.17
CA LEU A 198 -5.68 0.93 -12.31
C LEU A 198 -4.51 -0.05 -12.53
N GLY A 199 -4.68 -1.05 -13.39
CA GLY A 199 -3.69 -2.11 -13.60
C GLY A 199 -3.54 -3.00 -12.37
N GLY A 200 -4.65 -3.35 -11.71
CA GLY A 200 -4.67 -4.12 -10.49
C GLY A 200 -5.53 -5.37 -10.56
N ASP A 201 -5.58 -6.12 -9.46
CA ASP A 201 -6.38 -7.33 -9.27
C ASP A 201 -7.12 -7.23 -7.93
N LEU A 202 -8.45 -7.09 -8.00
CA LEU A 202 -9.31 -6.92 -6.82
C LEU A 202 -9.24 -8.13 -5.89
N GLU A 203 -9.29 -9.35 -6.43
CA GLU A 203 -9.31 -10.56 -5.61
C GLU A 203 -7.96 -10.78 -4.90
N CYS A 204 -6.85 -10.42 -5.53
CA CYS A 204 -5.54 -10.40 -4.89
C CYS A 204 -5.52 -9.44 -3.67
N VAL A 205 -6.03 -8.21 -3.83
CA VAL A 205 -6.09 -7.23 -2.73
C VAL A 205 -7.02 -7.69 -1.62
N LYS A 206 -8.20 -8.22 -1.94
CA LYS A 206 -9.15 -8.79 -0.96
C LYS A 206 -8.51 -9.95 -0.19
N ASN A 207 -7.79 -10.84 -0.88
CA ASN A 207 -7.07 -11.93 -0.24
C ASN A 207 -5.98 -11.43 0.72
N THR A 208 -5.23 -10.40 0.32
CA THR A 208 -4.23 -9.75 1.18
C THR A 208 -4.85 -9.18 2.44
N ILE A 209 -5.96 -8.42 2.33
CA ILE A 209 -6.69 -7.87 3.47
C ILE A 209 -7.16 -9.00 4.40
N LYS A 210 -7.86 -9.99 3.84
CA LYS A 210 -8.39 -11.14 4.59
C LYS A 210 -7.30 -11.93 5.33
N THR A 211 -6.16 -12.12 4.69
CA THR A 211 -5.06 -12.90 5.24
C THR A 211 -4.29 -12.12 6.32
N ALA A 212 -4.00 -10.85 6.05
CA ALA A 212 -3.31 -9.97 7.00
C ALA A 212 -4.16 -9.73 8.27
N ALA A 213 -5.47 -9.52 8.13
CA ALA A 213 -6.37 -9.24 9.26
C ALA A 213 -6.41 -10.34 10.32
N LYS A 214 -6.09 -11.59 9.97
CA LYS A 214 -6.05 -12.72 10.91
C LYS A 214 -4.87 -12.67 11.87
N VAL A 215 -3.77 -12.00 11.50
CA VAL A 215 -2.48 -12.10 12.22
C VAL A 215 -1.85 -10.74 12.55
N SER A 216 -2.29 -9.66 11.90
CA SER A 216 -1.78 -8.31 12.08
C SER A 216 -2.93 -7.32 12.26
N HIS A 217 -2.65 -6.14 12.83
CA HIS A 217 -3.61 -5.04 12.80
C HIS A 217 -3.80 -4.55 11.35
N VAL A 218 -5.05 -4.45 10.89
CA VAL A 218 -5.36 -3.98 9.53
C VAL A 218 -6.37 -2.84 9.60
N GLU A 219 -6.05 -1.73 8.95
CA GLU A 219 -6.98 -0.66 8.60
C GLU A 219 -7.05 -0.55 7.07
N VAL A 220 -8.21 -0.26 6.53
CA VAL A 220 -8.44 -0.20 5.08
C VAL A 220 -8.78 1.22 4.66
N THR A 221 -8.18 1.68 3.56
CA THR A 221 -8.42 3.03 3.04
C THR A 221 -9.00 2.97 1.63
N THR A 222 -10.04 3.77 1.36
CA THR A 222 -10.53 4.06 0.01
C THR A 222 -10.39 5.55 -0.27
N LEU A 223 -9.57 5.92 -1.26
CA LEU A 223 -9.62 7.24 -1.86
C LEU A 223 -10.87 7.33 -2.71
N VAL A 224 -11.81 8.16 -2.31
CA VAL A 224 -13.10 8.33 -3.01
C VAL A 224 -12.91 9.26 -4.20
N VAL A 225 -12.97 8.72 -5.41
CA VAL A 225 -12.74 9.43 -6.68
C VAL A 225 -14.07 9.61 -7.41
N PRO A 226 -14.48 10.85 -7.74
CA PRO A 226 -15.74 11.12 -8.41
C PRO A 226 -15.89 10.35 -9.74
N GLY A 227 -17.03 9.67 -9.90
CA GLY A 227 -17.34 8.89 -11.10
C GLY A 227 -16.62 7.55 -11.24
N MET A 228 -15.78 7.16 -10.26
CA MET A 228 -15.05 5.90 -10.28
C MET A 228 -15.54 4.92 -9.20
N ASN A 229 -15.53 5.34 -7.94
CA ASN A 229 -15.84 4.49 -6.78
C ASN A 229 -16.64 5.26 -5.71
N ASP A 230 -17.33 6.31 -6.10
CA ASP A 230 -17.98 7.27 -5.20
C ASP A 230 -19.50 7.06 -5.07
N SER A 231 -20.01 5.90 -5.50
CA SER A 231 -21.44 5.55 -5.32
C SER A 231 -21.71 5.03 -3.89
N GLU A 232 -22.96 5.14 -3.47
CA GLU A 232 -23.40 4.62 -2.16
C GLU A 232 -23.33 3.11 -2.12
N GLU A 233 -23.72 2.44 -3.21
CA GLU A 233 -23.69 0.99 -3.37
C GLU A 233 -22.27 0.42 -3.30
N GLU A 234 -21.30 1.13 -3.86
CA GLU A 234 -19.88 0.75 -3.81
C GLU A 234 -19.40 0.74 -2.36
N ILE A 235 -19.67 1.82 -1.61
CA ILE A 235 -19.24 1.95 -0.21
C ILE A 235 -19.99 0.98 0.70
N ASP A 236 -21.29 0.77 0.48
CA ASP A 236 -22.07 -0.25 1.21
C ASP A 236 -21.47 -1.64 1.01
N SER A 237 -21.12 -1.98 -0.25
CA SER A 237 -20.52 -3.28 -0.60
C SER A 237 -19.17 -3.49 0.08
N ILE A 238 -18.29 -2.47 0.06
CA ILE A 238 -17.00 -2.50 0.75
C ILE A 238 -17.22 -2.68 2.26
N ALA A 239 -18.04 -1.82 2.87
CA ALA A 239 -18.23 -1.81 4.32
C ALA A 239 -18.88 -3.10 4.81
N TYR A 240 -19.85 -3.63 4.07
CA TYR A 240 -20.46 -4.92 4.36
C TYR A 240 -19.44 -6.06 4.28
N TRP A 241 -18.62 -6.12 3.22
CA TRP A 241 -17.59 -7.14 3.10
C TRP A 241 -16.56 -7.06 4.22
N LEU A 242 -16.06 -5.86 4.56
CA LEU A 242 -15.12 -5.66 5.67
C LEU A 242 -15.71 -6.10 7.01
N SER A 243 -17.02 -5.91 7.21
CA SER A 243 -17.69 -6.27 8.47
C SER A 243 -17.71 -7.79 8.75
N GLY A 244 -17.65 -8.60 7.70
CA GLY A 244 -17.60 -10.07 7.79
C GLY A 244 -16.20 -10.66 7.94
N LEU A 245 -15.15 -9.84 8.03
CA LEU A 245 -13.78 -10.36 8.11
C LEU A 245 -13.36 -10.66 9.55
N GLN A 246 -12.66 -11.78 9.74
CA GLN A 246 -11.98 -12.09 10.99
C GLN A 246 -10.79 -11.16 11.21
N THR A 247 -10.63 -10.70 12.45
CA THR A 247 -9.50 -9.88 12.88
C THR A 247 -8.73 -10.57 14.00
N VAL A 248 -7.53 -10.09 14.28
CA VAL A 248 -6.72 -10.55 15.43
C VAL A 248 -7.57 -10.47 16.70
N GLY A 249 -7.66 -11.58 17.44
CA GLY A 249 -8.42 -11.67 18.70
C GLY A 249 -9.93 -11.98 18.55
N SER A 250 -10.46 -12.11 17.33
CA SER A 250 -11.85 -12.53 17.12
C SER A 250 -11.92 -13.98 16.62
N SER A 251 -12.63 -14.83 17.37
CA SER A 251 -12.78 -16.26 17.05
C SER A 251 -13.92 -16.56 16.07
N ILE A 252 -15.00 -15.78 16.11
CA ILE A 252 -16.19 -15.94 15.27
C ILE A 252 -16.83 -14.55 15.06
N MET A 253 -17.14 -14.22 13.80
CA MET A 253 -17.89 -13.01 13.46
C MET A 253 -19.35 -13.42 13.17
N PRO A 254 -20.32 -12.94 13.94
CA PRO A 254 -21.74 -13.15 13.64
C PRO A 254 -22.13 -12.39 12.35
N ASP A 255 -23.17 -12.85 11.66
CA ASP A 255 -23.72 -12.09 10.53
C ASP A 255 -24.22 -10.72 11.03
N THR A 256 -23.61 -9.67 10.51
CA THR A 256 -23.86 -8.29 10.94
C THR A 256 -25.28 -7.83 10.61
N ARG A 257 -25.96 -8.44 9.63
CA ARG A 257 -27.33 -8.11 9.22
C ARG A 257 -28.36 -8.60 10.22
N GLU A 258 -28.12 -9.78 10.81
CA GLU A 258 -29.07 -10.41 11.72
C GLU A 258 -28.87 -9.98 13.17
N THR A 259 -27.63 -9.72 13.57
CA THR A 259 -27.27 -9.51 14.99
C THR A 259 -27.06 -8.04 15.38
N GLY A 260 -27.05 -7.11 14.41
CA GLY A 260 -26.68 -5.70 14.63
C GLY A 260 -25.22 -5.50 15.03
N PHE A 261 -24.40 -6.55 14.99
CA PHE A 261 -22.96 -6.47 15.25
C PHE A 261 -22.26 -5.65 14.16
N LYS A 262 -21.32 -4.80 14.57
CA LYS A 262 -20.51 -4.00 13.64
C LYS A 262 -19.11 -4.57 13.53
N GLY A 263 -18.63 -4.73 12.28
CA GLY A 263 -17.28 -5.20 12.00
C GLY A 263 -16.20 -4.30 12.62
N MET A 264 -15.06 -4.91 12.93
CA MET A 264 -13.99 -4.30 13.72
C MET A 264 -12.85 -3.70 12.88
N ILE A 265 -12.79 -3.98 11.57
CA ILE A 265 -11.76 -3.38 10.70
C ILE A 265 -12.03 -1.88 10.55
N PRO A 266 -11.09 -1.00 10.96
CA PRO A 266 -11.22 0.43 10.74
C PRO A 266 -11.18 0.75 9.24
N TYR A 267 -12.13 1.60 8.80
CA TYR A 267 -12.27 1.99 7.41
C TYR A 267 -12.10 3.50 7.24
N HIS A 268 -11.23 3.89 6.33
CA HIS A 268 -10.91 5.28 6.03
C HIS A 268 -11.46 5.66 4.65
N LEU A 269 -12.31 6.68 4.61
CA LEU A 269 -12.77 7.33 3.39
C LEU A 269 -11.97 8.61 3.21
N SER A 270 -11.04 8.60 2.26
CA SER A 270 -10.17 9.74 1.98
C SER A 270 -10.68 10.54 0.80
N ARG A 271 -10.69 11.86 0.96
CA ARG A 271 -11.10 12.80 -0.09
C ARG A 271 -10.06 12.85 -1.20
N PHE A 272 -10.48 12.73 -2.46
CA PHE A 272 -9.63 12.93 -3.62
C PHE A 272 -9.42 14.42 -3.90
N PHE A 273 -8.19 14.76 -4.25
CA PHE A 273 -7.79 16.03 -4.85
C PHE A 273 -7.16 15.80 -6.22
N PRO A 274 -7.40 16.71 -7.21
CA PRO A 274 -6.81 16.61 -8.54
C PRO A 274 -5.29 16.49 -8.50
N ARG A 275 -4.78 15.44 -9.15
CA ARG A 275 -3.33 15.16 -9.23
C ARG A 275 -3.01 14.33 -10.48
N TYR A 276 -1.77 14.43 -10.94
CA TYR A 276 -1.20 13.64 -12.02
C TYR A 276 -2.06 13.68 -13.29
N LYS A 277 -2.51 12.55 -13.84
CA LYS A 277 -3.36 12.48 -15.05
C LYS A 277 -4.80 12.95 -14.83
N MET A 278 -5.18 13.19 -13.59
CA MET A 278 -6.48 13.73 -13.20
C MET A 278 -6.36 15.15 -12.60
N ALA A 279 -5.36 15.93 -13.04
CA ALA A 279 -5.14 17.31 -12.57
C ALA A 279 -6.31 18.23 -12.88
N ASP A 280 -7.05 17.98 -13.97
CA ASP A 280 -8.22 18.77 -14.39
C ASP A 280 -9.55 18.24 -13.84
N ALA A 281 -9.53 17.16 -13.08
CA ALA A 281 -10.74 16.59 -12.46
C ALA A 281 -11.23 17.48 -11.31
N ARG A 282 -12.49 17.31 -10.91
CA ARG A 282 -13.03 17.97 -9.71
C ARG A 282 -12.72 17.12 -8.48
N GLU A 283 -12.36 17.79 -7.39
CA GLU A 283 -12.19 17.14 -6.09
C GLU A 283 -13.52 16.58 -5.57
N THR A 284 -13.43 15.56 -4.71
CA THR A 284 -14.64 14.99 -4.09
C THR A 284 -15.24 15.99 -3.12
N PRO A 285 -16.56 16.31 -3.22
CA PRO A 285 -17.21 17.21 -2.28
C PRO A 285 -17.14 16.68 -0.84
N VAL A 286 -16.79 17.54 0.11
CA VAL A 286 -16.69 17.16 1.54
C VAL A 286 -17.97 16.56 2.06
N LYS A 287 -19.14 17.13 1.69
CA LYS A 287 -20.46 16.59 2.07
C LYS A 287 -20.66 15.15 1.63
N LYS A 288 -20.13 14.78 0.44
CA LYS A 288 -20.20 13.42 -0.09
C LYS A 288 -19.39 12.45 0.78
N ILE A 289 -18.18 12.84 1.17
CA ILE A 289 -17.34 11.99 2.05
C ILE A 289 -18.06 11.71 3.37
N TYR A 290 -18.67 12.71 4.00
CA TYR A 290 -19.42 12.49 5.23
C TYR A 290 -20.67 11.61 5.02
N ALA A 291 -21.42 11.82 3.93
CA ALA A 291 -22.57 10.98 3.62
C ALA A 291 -22.19 9.50 3.42
N LEU A 292 -21.11 9.24 2.68
CA LEU A 292 -20.58 7.89 2.48
C LEU A 292 -20.04 7.28 3.79
N ALA A 293 -19.43 8.08 4.65
CA ALA A 293 -18.98 7.61 5.95
C ALA A 293 -20.16 7.18 6.85
N GLU A 294 -21.28 7.93 6.85
CA GLU A 294 -22.50 7.53 7.58
C GLU A 294 -23.06 6.20 7.05
N ARG A 295 -22.99 5.94 5.74
CA ARG A 295 -23.40 4.65 5.19
C ARG A 295 -22.50 3.53 5.70
N ALA A 296 -21.18 3.69 5.63
CA ALA A 296 -20.22 2.68 6.12
C ALA A 296 -20.40 2.38 7.62
N ARG A 297 -20.79 3.38 8.44
CA ARG A 297 -21.08 3.22 9.89
C ARG A 297 -22.27 2.32 10.20
N LYS A 298 -23.09 1.98 9.21
CA LYS A 298 -24.15 0.95 9.39
C LYS A 298 -23.53 -0.43 9.61
N TYR A 299 -22.39 -0.70 9.02
CA TYR A 299 -21.72 -2.01 9.00
C TYR A 299 -20.49 -2.08 9.89
N LEU A 300 -19.77 -0.96 10.07
CA LEU A 300 -18.47 -0.90 10.73
C LEU A 300 -18.50 -0.02 11.97
N ARG A 301 -17.78 -0.44 13.00
CA ARG A 301 -17.64 0.29 14.27
C ARG A 301 -16.77 1.53 14.13
N PHE A 302 -15.69 1.42 13.35
CA PHE A 302 -14.67 2.46 13.18
C PHE A 302 -14.65 2.95 11.73
N VAL A 303 -15.17 4.14 11.49
CA VAL A 303 -15.15 4.78 10.17
C VAL A 303 -14.61 6.20 10.30
N TYR A 304 -13.56 6.47 9.58
CA TYR A 304 -12.83 7.74 9.60
C TYR A 304 -12.91 8.43 8.26
N THR A 305 -12.93 9.77 8.28
CA THR A 305 -12.80 10.59 7.09
C THR A 305 -11.41 11.24 7.06
N GLY A 306 -10.82 11.37 5.88
CA GLY A 306 -9.51 11.98 5.67
C GLY A 306 -9.52 13.06 4.61
N ASN A 307 -8.63 14.05 4.76
CA ASN A 307 -8.47 15.16 3.82
C ASN A 307 -9.73 16.06 3.69
N CYS A 308 -10.51 16.17 4.76
CA CYS A 308 -11.72 17.02 4.83
C CYS A 308 -11.48 18.25 5.68
#